data_8055c13a17bfde04e31187b2d6127b59
#
_entry.id   8055c13a17bfde04e31187b2d6127b59
#
_cell.length_a   1.000
_cell.length_b   1.000
_cell.length_c   1.000
_cell.angle_alpha   90.00
_cell.angle_beta   90.00
_cell.angle_gamma   90.00
#
_symmetry.space_group_name_H-M   'P 1'
#
loop_
_entity.id
_entity.type
_entity.pdbx_description
1 polymer ?
#
loop_
_entity_poly.entity_id
_entity_poly.type
_entity_poly.pdbx_seq_one_letter_code
_entity_poly.pdbx_strand_id
1 'polypeptide(L)'
;MWNYIWPIGLIVLSNIFYHITTKTTPHEANAFLSLTVTYLVGGVLSFLAYFMTMGKGSTLRQELMNLNWSSFVLGIAIVGLEAGFLFAYRAGWKVSTAQLVASSILAIALIFIGLFLFKENITLRHIIGIIVCLAGLAIINLK
;
A
#
# COMPACT_ATOMS: atom_id res chain seq x y z
N MET A 1 23.70 -1.53 5.05
CA MET A 1 22.73 -0.58 5.62
C MET A 1 21.93 0.16 4.54
N TRP A 2 22.54 0.71 3.49
CA TRP A 2 21.83 1.43 2.44
C TRP A 2 20.71 0.61 1.77
N ASN A 3 20.97 -0.64 1.39
CA ASN A 3 19.98 -1.54 0.76
C ASN A 3 18.77 -1.88 1.64
N TYR A 4 18.85 -1.59 2.93
CA TYR A 4 17.75 -1.79 3.88
C TYR A 4 16.87 -0.55 4.07
N ILE A 5 17.45 0.64 3.89
CA ILE A 5 16.79 1.91 4.19
C ILE A 5 16.11 2.52 2.97
N TRP A 6 16.74 2.45 1.78
CA TRP A 6 16.21 3.09 0.59
C TRP A 6 14.80 2.62 0.17
N PRO A 7 14.42 1.32 0.34
CA PRO A 7 13.06 0.91 -0.02
C PRO A 7 12.00 1.58 0.86
N ILE A 8 12.31 1.78 2.14
CA ILE A 8 11.40 2.49 3.06
C ILE A 8 11.26 3.96 2.65
N GLY A 9 12.36 4.60 2.27
CA GLY A 9 12.32 5.97 1.73
C GLY A 9 11.46 6.08 0.48
N LEU A 10 11.56 5.11 -0.44
CA LEU A 10 10.74 5.05 -1.64
C LEU A 10 9.25 4.88 -1.29
N ILE A 11 8.92 3.98 -0.35
CA ILE A 11 7.55 3.79 0.12
C ILE A 11 6.99 5.10 0.69
N VAL A 12 7.73 5.78 1.57
CA VAL A 12 7.27 7.01 2.20
C VAL A 12 7.04 8.10 1.16
N LEU A 13 7.99 8.31 0.25
CA LEU A 13 7.88 9.31 -0.79
C LEU A 13 6.68 9.03 -1.72
N SER A 14 6.54 7.80 -2.16
CA SER A 14 5.41 7.36 -3.01
C SER A 14 4.07 7.54 -2.29
N ASN A 15 3.98 7.22 -1.00
CA ASN A 15 2.77 7.43 -0.21
C ASN A 15 2.38 8.91 -0.08
N ILE A 16 3.36 9.80 0.07
CA ILE A 16 3.09 11.25 0.13
C ILE A 16 2.38 11.69 -1.17
N PHE A 17 2.96 11.37 -2.32
CA PHE A 17 2.35 11.71 -3.62
C PHE A 17 1.00 11.01 -3.81
N TYR A 18 0.91 9.74 -3.47
CA TYR A 18 -0.32 8.95 -3.54
C TYR A 18 -1.48 9.63 -2.78
N HIS A 19 -1.30 9.97 -1.51
CA HIS A 19 -2.37 10.56 -0.72
C HIS A 19 -2.74 11.99 -1.17
N ILE A 20 -1.75 12.78 -1.60
CA ILE A 20 -2.01 14.11 -2.16
C ILE A 20 -2.86 13.99 -3.43
N THR A 21 -2.44 13.16 -4.38
CA THR A 21 -3.12 13.01 -5.66
C THR A 21 -4.50 12.36 -5.51
N THR A 22 -4.64 11.35 -4.66
CA THR A 22 -5.94 10.72 -4.38
C THR A 22 -6.92 11.72 -3.76
N LYS A 23 -6.46 12.57 -2.84
CA LYS A 23 -7.29 13.62 -2.22
C LYS A 23 -7.71 14.71 -3.20
N THR A 24 -6.88 15.01 -4.20
CA THR A 24 -7.14 16.03 -5.21
C THR A 24 -7.94 15.50 -6.41
N THR A 25 -8.21 14.19 -6.46
CA THR A 25 -9.04 13.60 -7.51
C THR A 25 -10.45 14.23 -7.50
N PRO A 26 -10.94 14.78 -8.62
CA PRO A 26 -12.23 15.48 -8.66
C PRO A 26 -13.39 14.58 -8.18
N HIS A 27 -14.28 15.15 -7.39
CA HIS A 27 -15.45 14.43 -6.86
C HIS A 27 -16.40 13.96 -7.95
N GLU A 28 -16.49 14.73 -9.05
CA GLU A 28 -17.33 14.47 -10.21
C GLU A 28 -16.81 13.36 -11.11
N ALA A 29 -15.48 13.08 -11.05
CA ALA A 29 -14.88 12.00 -11.82
C ALA A 29 -15.38 10.64 -11.32
N ASN A 30 -15.68 9.73 -12.25
CA ASN A 30 -15.97 8.35 -11.86
C ASN A 30 -14.74 7.73 -11.19
N ALA A 31 -14.92 7.20 -9.96
CA ALA A 31 -13.84 6.65 -9.15
C ALA A 31 -13.09 5.53 -9.89
N PHE A 32 -13.84 4.59 -10.45
CA PHE A 32 -13.25 3.42 -11.12
C PHE A 32 -12.60 3.77 -12.46
N LEU A 33 -13.13 4.76 -13.18
CA LEU A 33 -12.48 5.28 -14.39
C LEU A 33 -11.15 5.95 -14.06
N SER A 34 -11.11 6.74 -12.97
CA SER A 34 -9.86 7.34 -12.48
C SER A 34 -8.83 6.26 -12.14
N LEU A 35 -9.24 5.22 -11.40
CA LEU A 35 -8.37 4.08 -11.07
C LEU A 35 -7.91 3.34 -12.32
N THR A 36 -8.77 3.17 -13.33
CA THR A 36 -8.36 2.55 -14.60
C THR A 36 -7.21 3.31 -15.25
N VAL A 37 -7.29 4.64 -15.31
CA VAL A 37 -6.20 5.48 -15.84
C VAL A 37 -4.93 5.31 -15.00
N THR A 38 -5.06 5.33 -13.67
CA THR A 38 -3.93 5.12 -12.75
C THR A 38 -3.23 3.78 -13.02
N TYR A 39 -3.98 2.70 -13.19
CA TYR A 39 -3.41 1.38 -13.44
C TYR A 39 -2.79 1.24 -14.83
N LEU A 40 -3.37 1.88 -15.84
CA LEU A 40 -2.75 1.92 -17.15
C LEU A 40 -1.38 2.62 -17.11
N VAL A 41 -1.30 3.77 -16.46
CA VAL A 41 -0.03 4.50 -16.27
C VAL A 41 0.94 3.65 -15.44
N GLY A 42 0.50 3.09 -14.33
CA GLY A 42 1.33 2.22 -13.48
C GLY A 42 1.80 0.97 -14.22
N GLY A 43 0.93 0.35 -15.01
CA GLY A 43 1.26 -0.81 -15.85
C GLY A 43 2.33 -0.48 -16.89
N VAL A 44 2.19 0.63 -17.60
CA VAL A 44 3.20 1.09 -18.57
C VAL A 44 4.54 1.35 -17.88
N LEU A 45 4.55 2.07 -16.76
CA LEU A 45 5.78 2.35 -16.02
C LEU A 45 6.44 1.07 -15.50
N SER A 46 5.67 0.13 -14.96
CA SER A 46 6.17 -1.17 -14.50
C SER A 46 6.74 -1.99 -15.64
N PHE A 47 6.08 -1.95 -16.81
CA PHE A 47 6.57 -2.65 -18.00
C PHE A 47 7.88 -2.05 -18.54
N LEU A 48 8.00 -0.72 -18.54
CA LEU A 48 9.26 -0.06 -18.89
C LEU A 48 10.38 -0.41 -17.89
N ALA A 49 10.08 -0.40 -16.60
CA ALA A 49 11.02 -0.80 -15.55
C ALA A 49 11.48 -2.27 -15.72
N TYR A 50 10.57 -3.16 -16.14
CA TYR A 50 10.92 -4.53 -16.48
C TYR A 50 12.03 -4.60 -17.53
N PHE A 51 11.93 -3.86 -18.64
CA PHE A 51 12.98 -3.86 -19.65
C PHE A 51 14.32 -3.29 -19.16
N MET A 52 14.28 -2.36 -18.21
CA MET A 52 15.49 -1.82 -17.59
C MET A 52 16.18 -2.81 -16.64
N THR A 53 15.42 -3.73 -16.07
CA THR A 53 15.90 -4.69 -15.06
C THR A 53 16.07 -6.12 -15.61
N MET A 54 15.54 -6.38 -16.80
CA MET A 54 15.59 -7.69 -17.44
C MET A 54 17.02 -8.18 -17.63
N GLY A 55 17.29 -9.41 -17.15
CA GLY A 55 18.61 -10.05 -17.29
C GLY A 55 18.94 -10.39 -18.74
N LYS A 56 20.24 -10.36 -19.08
CA LYS A 56 20.70 -10.81 -20.40
C LYS A 56 20.40 -12.30 -20.57
N GLY A 57 19.49 -12.63 -21.51
CA GLY A 57 19.15 -14.02 -21.83
C GLY A 57 17.81 -14.51 -21.29
N SER A 58 17.10 -13.74 -20.46
CA SER A 58 15.73 -14.06 -20.09
C SER A 58 14.76 -13.65 -21.21
N THR A 59 13.70 -14.45 -21.41
CA THR A 59 12.62 -14.13 -22.34
C THR A 59 11.35 -13.76 -21.55
N LEU A 60 10.56 -12.84 -22.08
CA LEU A 60 9.29 -12.42 -21.47
C LEU A 60 8.40 -13.63 -21.14
N ARG A 61 8.39 -14.65 -22.00
CA ARG A 61 7.61 -15.87 -21.77
C ARG A 61 8.08 -16.63 -20.54
N GLN A 62 9.38 -16.76 -20.33
CA GLN A 62 9.93 -17.43 -19.14
C GLN A 62 9.57 -16.68 -17.86
N GLU A 63 9.71 -15.35 -17.90
CA GLU A 63 9.36 -14.51 -16.74
C GLU A 63 7.85 -14.57 -16.41
N LEU A 64 6.98 -14.57 -17.43
CA LEU A 64 5.54 -14.74 -17.25
C LEU A 64 5.17 -16.11 -16.65
N MET A 65 5.90 -17.16 -17.00
CA MET A 65 5.67 -18.51 -16.44
C MET A 65 6.12 -18.62 -14.97
N ASN A 66 6.98 -17.73 -14.50
CA ASN A 66 7.39 -17.65 -13.10
C ASN A 66 6.38 -16.91 -12.21
N LEU A 67 5.41 -16.21 -12.82
CA LEU A 67 4.35 -15.55 -12.06
C LEU A 67 3.38 -16.60 -11.50
N ASN A 68 2.87 -16.31 -10.31
CA ASN A 68 1.90 -17.16 -9.65
C ASN A 68 0.59 -16.39 -9.37
N TRP A 69 -0.35 -17.03 -8.74
CA TRP A 69 -1.65 -16.46 -8.38
C TRP A 69 -1.56 -15.17 -7.53
N SER A 70 -0.46 -14.96 -6.81
CA SER A 70 -0.32 -13.81 -5.91
C SER A 70 -0.37 -12.47 -6.66
N SER A 71 0.16 -12.42 -7.89
CA SER A 71 0.11 -11.20 -8.70
C SER A 71 -1.33 -10.80 -9.06
N PHE A 72 -2.21 -11.76 -9.30
CA PHE A 72 -3.62 -11.49 -9.58
C PHE A 72 -4.37 -11.02 -8.33
N VAL A 73 -4.15 -11.69 -7.19
CA VAL A 73 -4.77 -11.30 -5.92
C VAL A 73 -4.26 -9.94 -5.46
N LEU A 74 -2.99 -9.65 -5.65
CA LEU A 74 -2.42 -8.32 -5.37
C LEU A 74 -3.11 -7.24 -6.21
N GLY A 75 -3.35 -7.49 -7.50
CA GLY A 75 -4.09 -6.57 -8.36
C GLY A 75 -5.49 -6.25 -7.81
N ILE A 76 -6.24 -7.28 -7.39
CA ILE A 76 -7.56 -7.11 -6.76
C ILE A 76 -7.45 -6.32 -5.45
N ALA A 77 -6.48 -6.65 -4.61
CA ALA A 77 -6.27 -5.99 -3.32
C ALA A 77 -5.94 -4.49 -3.49
N ILE A 78 -5.12 -4.14 -4.49
CA ILE A 78 -4.78 -2.75 -4.80
C ILE A 78 -6.02 -1.97 -5.23
N VAL A 79 -6.89 -2.55 -6.06
CA VAL A 79 -8.16 -1.89 -6.45
C VAL A 79 -9.00 -1.58 -5.21
N GLY A 80 -9.13 -2.54 -4.29
CA GLY A 80 -9.88 -2.34 -3.03
C GLY A 80 -9.26 -1.26 -2.15
N LEU A 81 -7.93 -1.25 -2.02
CA LEU A 81 -7.20 -0.29 -1.21
C LEU A 81 -7.35 1.14 -1.75
N GLU A 82 -7.13 1.34 -3.03
CA GLU A 82 -7.18 2.66 -3.66
C GLU A 82 -8.61 3.21 -3.74
N ALA A 83 -9.59 2.36 -4.09
CA ALA A 83 -11.00 2.73 -4.03
C ALA A 83 -11.41 3.12 -2.61
N GLY A 84 -10.95 2.37 -1.61
CA GLY A 84 -11.20 2.66 -0.19
C GLY A 84 -10.70 4.05 0.22
N PHE A 85 -9.47 4.41 -0.09
CA PHE A 85 -8.94 5.75 0.20
C PHE A 85 -9.65 6.85 -0.59
N LEU A 86 -9.95 6.62 -1.88
CA LEU A 86 -10.66 7.59 -2.69
C LEU A 86 -12.05 7.89 -2.11
N PHE A 87 -12.80 6.87 -1.71
CA PHE A 87 -14.11 7.05 -1.09
C PHE A 87 -14.01 7.65 0.32
N ALA A 88 -13.01 7.27 1.12
CA ALA A 88 -12.78 7.89 2.42
C ALA A 88 -12.55 9.40 2.29
N TYR A 89 -11.73 9.83 1.32
CA TYR A 89 -11.48 11.26 1.10
C TYR A 89 -12.71 11.99 0.56
N ARG A 90 -13.50 11.36 -0.29
CA ARG A 90 -14.80 11.89 -0.73
C ARG A 90 -15.81 12.02 0.42
N ALA A 91 -15.78 11.11 1.36
CA ALA A 91 -16.60 11.17 2.59
C ALA A 91 -16.12 12.24 3.61
N GLY A 92 -15.04 12.96 3.29
CA GLY A 92 -14.55 14.08 4.11
C GLY A 92 -13.42 13.75 5.08
N TRP A 93 -12.88 12.52 5.07
CA TRP A 93 -11.73 12.20 5.91
C TRP A 93 -10.52 13.08 5.56
N LYS A 94 -9.81 13.50 6.61
CA LYS A 94 -8.54 14.21 6.44
C LYS A 94 -7.44 13.20 6.07
N VAL A 95 -6.53 13.59 5.20
CA VAL A 95 -5.42 12.73 4.73
C VAL A 95 -4.63 12.15 5.90
N SER A 96 -4.26 12.98 6.87
CA SER A 96 -3.48 12.56 8.05
C SER A 96 -4.21 11.53 8.91
N THR A 97 -5.51 11.73 9.17
CA THR A 97 -6.27 10.83 10.04
C THR A 97 -6.68 9.54 9.36
N ALA A 98 -7.09 9.59 8.08
CA ALA A 98 -7.47 8.38 7.34
C ALA A 98 -6.32 7.37 7.27
N GLN A 99 -5.13 7.84 6.89
CA GLN A 99 -3.94 7.00 6.82
C GLN A 99 -3.54 6.43 8.19
N LEU A 100 -3.55 7.25 9.23
CA LEU A 100 -3.21 6.79 10.58
C LEU A 100 -4.18 5.72 11.09
N VAL A 101 -5.49 5.94 10.92
CA VAL A 101 -6.52 4.97 11.34
C VAL A 101 -6.36 3.66 10.56
N ALA A 102 -6.26 3.74 9.23
CA ALA A 102 -6.09 2.56 8.39
C ALA A 102 -4.83 1.77 8.74
N SER A 103 -3.69 2.45 8.88
CA SER A 103 -2.41 1.82 9.23
C SER A 103 -2.43 1.17 10.61
N SER A 104 -3.12 1.75 11.58
CA SER A 104 -3.19 1.19 12.94
C SER A 104 -4.05 -0.07 12.99
N ILE A 105 -5.19 -0.07 12.33
CA ILE A 105 -6.03 -1.27 12.21
C ILE A 105 -5.28 -2.37 11.45
N LEU A 106 -4.62 -1.99 10.34
CA LEU A 106 -3.82 -2.91 9.55
C LEU A 106 -2.67 -3.51 10.37
N ALA A 107 -1.97 -2.71 11.17
CA ALA A 107 -0.88 -3.19 12.03
C ALA A 107 -1.36 -4.27 13.00
N ILE A 108 -2.53 -4.11 13.62
CA ILE A 108 -3.12 -5.13 14.48
C ILE A 108 -3.40 -6.41 13.68
N ALA A 109 -4.06 -6.28 12.53
CA ALA A 109 -4.38 -7.43 11.68
C ALA A 109 -3.12 -8.19 11.24
N LEU A 110 -2.08 -7.46 10.83
CA LEU A 110 -0.82 -8.05 10.38
C LEU A 110 -0.08 -8.80 11.49
N ILE A 111 -0.24 -8.43 12.77
CA ILE A 111 0.33 -9.20 13.87
C ILE A 111 -0.32 -10.58 13.95
N PHE A 112 -1.65 -10.63 13.90
CA PHE A 112 -2.34 -11.92 13.90
C PHE A 112 -1.94 -12.76 12.68
N ILE A 113 -1.83 -12.13 11.51
CA ILE A 113 -1.39 -12.80 10.29
C ILE A 113 0.06 -13.29 10.42
N GLY A 114 0.97 -12.44 10.91
CA GLY A 114 2.38 -12.79 11.14
C GLY A 114 2.51 -13.97 12.11
N LEU A 115 1.73 -13.94 13.19
CA LEU A 115 1.74 -15.01 14.19
C LEU A 115 1.20 -16.34 13.63
N PHE A 116 0.00 -16.31 13.00
CA PHE A 116 -0.70 -17.55 12.62
C PHE A 116 -0.27 -18.09 11.26
N LEU A 117 -0.05 -17.23 10.24
CA LEU A 117 0.33 -17.65 8.89
C LEU A 117 1.84 -17.79 8.72
N PHE A 118 2.60 -16.81 9.20
CA PHE A 118 4.04 -16.73 8.99
C PHE A 118 4.86 -17.26 10.16
N LYS A 119 4.21 -17.61 11.29
CA LYS A 119 4.85 -18.12 12.51
C LYS A 119 5.97 -17.19 13.02
N GLU A 120 5.77 -15.89 12.86
CA GLU A 120 6.73 -14.89 13.31
C GLU A 120 6.79 -14.82 14.83
N ASN A 121 7.99 -14.66 15.38
CA ASN A 121 8.18 -14.49 16.82
C ASN A 121 7.82 -13.05 17.23
N ILE A 122 6.64 -12.87 17.82
CA ILE A 122 6.21 -11.60 18.34
C ILE A 122 6.78 -11.41 19.73
N THR A 123 7.66 -10.42 19.88
CA THR A 123 8.24 -10.10 21.18
C THR A 123 7.32 -9.14 21.96
N LEU A 124 7.46 -9.13 23.28
CA LEU A 124 6.73 -8.19 24.15
C LEU A 124 6.95 -6.72 23.72
N ARG A 125 8.12 -6.41 23.17
CA ARG A 125 8.42 -5.06 22.64
C ARG A 125 7.49 -4.67 21.47
N HIS A 126 7.16 -5.61 20.57
CA HIS A 126 6.22 -5.36 19.47
C HIS A 126 4.84 -5.05 20.03
N ILE A 127 4.36 -5.81 21.01
CA ILE A 127 3.05 -5.60 21.65
C ILE A 127 2.99 -4.21 22.32
N ILE A 128 3.99 -3.86 23.11
CA ILE A 128 4.08 -2.54 23.77
C ILE A 128 4.09 -1.42 22.73
N GLY A 129 4.90 -1.54 21.67
CA GLY A 129 4.97 -0.53 20.59
C GLY A 129 3.60 -0.28 19.96
N ILE A 130 2.82 -1.33 19.72
CA ILE A 130 1.49 -1.21 19.14
C ILE A 130 0.50 -0.54 20.08
N ILE A 131 0.51 -0.91 21.36
CA ILE A 131 -0.35 -0.28 22.38
C ILE A 131 -0.05 1.23 22.41
N VAL A 132 1.21 1.63 22.38
CA VAL A 132 1.61 3.05 22.36
C VAL A 132 1.12 3.74 21.08
N CYS A 133 1.26 3.11 19.91
CA CYS A 133 0.74 3.65 18.64
C CYS A 133 -0.78 3.82 18.67
N LEU A 134 -1.52 2.84 19.19
CA LEU A 134 -2.97 2.91 19.31
C LEU A 134 -3.42 3.98 20.30
N ALA A 135 -2.72 4.11 21.44
CA ALA A 135 -2.99 5.18 22.39
C ALA A 135 -2.76 6.56 21.76
N GLY A 136 -1.65 6.76 21.04
CA GLY A 136 -1.39 7.98 20.30
C GLY A 136 -2.48 8.29 19.27
N LEU A 137 -2.96 7.28 18.54
CA LEU A 137 -4.05 7.42 17.59
C LEU A 137 -5.36 7.81 18.27
N ALA A 138 -5.67 7.20 19.40
CA ALA A 138 -6.87 7.53 20.18
C ALA A 138 -6.84 9.00 20.60
N ILE A 139 -5.69 9.51 21.08
CA ILE A 139 -5.52 10.91 21.46
C ILE A 139 -5.74 11.87 20.29
N ILE A 140 -5.23 11.53 19.10
CA ILE A 140 -5.41 12.35 17.88
C ILE A 140 -6.87 12.43 17.45
N ASN A 141 -7.68 11.38 17.72
CA ASN A 141 -9.09 11.31 17.34
C ASN A 141 -10.06 11.75 18.45
N LEU A 142 -9.58 12.01 19.67
CA LEU A 142 -10.39 12.63 20.71
C LEU A 142 -10.71 14.08 20.28
N LYS A 143 -12.02 14.38 20.19
CA LYS A 143 -12.54 15.73 19.96
C LYS A 143 -12.59 16.51 21.26
#